data_db2a7e4b769740944c605661fef147e8
#
_entry.id   db2a7e4b769740944c605661fef147e8
#
_cell.length_a   1.000
_cell.length_b   1.000
_cell.length_c   1.000
_cell.angle_alpha   90.00
_cell.angle_beta   90.00
_cell.angle_gamma   90.00
#
_symmetry.space_group_name_H-M   'P 1'
#
loop_
_entity.id
_entity.type
_entity.pdbx_description
1 polymer ?
#
loop_
_entity_poly.entity_id
_entity_poly.type
_entity_poly.pdbx_seq_one_letter_code
_entity_poly.pdbx_strand_id
1 'polypeptide(L)'
;QTCALPICSTTADFLFESAQISETKCGLQTLPGAYDENGKSEQLKVVLADKEGKTKLELYYDVYEDCDVITRRAVFKNEGEQPVKLRRLMSMQLDLHRADYVLSTFHGAWTREMNRSEAVLETGKYVNESFTGTSSSRANPFIMLGRKETTEDTGECFGINLIYSGSHYEAVEVQAGRTRIVSGIQPKNFCFTVGTGEVFETPEAVLTYAASGY
;
A
#
# COMPACT_ATOMS: atom_id res chain seq x y z
N GLN A 1 19.00 -30.54 16.61
CA GLN A 1 17.54 -30.43 16.63
C GLN A 1 17.11 -29.67 15.39
N THR A 2 16.58 -30.40 14.47
CA THR A 2 16.05 -29.92 13.21
C THR A 2 14.84 -29.04 13.47
N CYS A 3 14.99 -27.74 13.33
CA CYS A 3 13.86 -26.84 13.18
C CYS A 3 13.29 -27.07 11.77
N ALA A 4 12.60 -28.18 11.63
CA ALA A 4 11.96 -28.59 10.37
C ALA A 4 10.51 -28.09 10.29
N LEU A 5 10.23 -26.94 10.93
CA LEU A 5 8.90 -26.35 10.86
C LEU A 5 8.94 -25.11 9.95
N PRO A 6 7.94 -24.94 9.09
CA PRO A 6 7.75 -23.75 8.25
C PRO A 6 7.79 -22.44 9.04
N ILE A 7 7.56 -22.52 10.33
CA ILE A 7 7.58 -21.43 11.32
C ILE A 7 8.92 -20.69 11.42
N CYS A 8 10.02 -21.29 10.95
CA CYS A 8 11.33 -20.64 10.91
C CYS A 8 11.62 -19.96 9.56
N SER A 9 10.74 -20.08 8.57
CA SER A 9 10.88 -19.36 7.31
C SER A 9 10.51 -17.90 7.51
N THR A 10 11.33 -17.00 6.98
CA THR A 10 11.04 -15.58 6.89
C THR A 10 10.36 -15.20 5.57
N THR A 11 10.15 -16.17 4.69
CA THR A 11 9.51 -16.02 3.39
C THR A 11 8.32 -16.96 3.29
N ALA A 12 7.23 -16.46 2.70
CA ALA A 12 6.06 -17.24 2.33
C ALA A 12 6.00 -17.38 0.81
N ASP A 13 5.59 -18.53 0.32
CA ASP A 13 5.41 -18.80 -1.11
C ASP A 13 3.92 -18.78 -1.45
N PHE A 14 3.42 -17.58 -1.67
CA PHE A 14 2.01 -17.35 -2.01
C PHE A 14 1.74 -17.60 -3.48
N LEU A 15 1.00 -18.66 -3.78
CA LEU A 15 0.54 -19.01 -5.11
C LEU A 15 -0.91 -18.60 -5.32
N PHE A 16 -1.28 -18.25 -6.55
CA PHE A 16 -2.66 -17.92 -6.92
C PHE A 16 -3.60 -19.09 -6.62
N GLU A 17 -4.69 -18.81 -5.91
CA GLU A 17 -5.74 -19.78 -5.60
C GLU A 17 -7.04 -19.45 -6.36
N SER A 18 -7.52 -18.20 -6.24
CA SER A 18 -8.78 -17.77 -6.87
C SER A 18 -8.86 -16.26 -7.04
N ALA A 19 -9.79 -15.83 -7.90
CA ALA A 19 -10.19 -14.43 -8.01
C ALA A 19 -11.71 -14.32 -8.12
N GLN A 20 -12.27 -13.25 -7.58
CA GLN A 20 -13.70 -12.96 -7.61
C GLN A 20 -13.93 -11.46 -7.82
N ILE A 21 -14.90 -11.13 -8.67
CA ILE A 21 -15.39 -9.75 -8.85
C ILE A 21 -16.74 -9.63 -8.15
N SER A 22 -16.95 -8.52 -7.47
CA SER A 22 -18.20 -8.15 -6.80
C SER A 22 -18.60 -6.74 -7.19
N GLU A 23 -19.89 -6.51 -7.38
CA GLU A 23 -20.48 -5.19 -7.68
C GLU A 23 -20.58 -4.29 -6.43
N THR A 24 -20.10 -4.76 -5.29
CA THR A 24 -20.13 -4.02 -4.02
C THR A 24 -18.82 -4.19 -3.29
N LYS A 25 -18.35 -3.09 -2.70
CA LYS A 25 -17.18 -3.06 -1.84
C LYS A 25 -17.47 -3.76 -0.50
N CYS A 26 -16.62 -4.71 -0.13
CA CYS A 26 -16.53 -5.21 1.23
C CYS A 26 -15.70 -4.22 2.06
N GLY A 27 -16.34 -3.51 2.98
CA GLY A 27 -15.67 -2.50 3.84
C GLY A 27 -14.65 -3.12 4.79
N LEU A 28 -13.78 -2.26 5.36
CA LEU A 28 -12.86 -2.62 6.43
C LEU A 28 -13.63 -2.75 7.75
N GLN A 29 -13.20 -3.67 8.60
CA GLN A 29 -13.89 -3.91 9.88
C GLN A 29 -13.42 -2.97 10.99
N THR A 30 -12.13 -2.64 11.03
CA THR A 30 -11.51 -1.92 12.16
C THR A 30 -10.75 -0.67 11.77
N LEU A 31 -10.52 -0.44 10.50
CA LEU A 31 -9.77 0.68 9.96
C LEU A 31 -10.68 1.59 9.12
N PRO A 32 -10.37 2.89 9.03
CA PRO A 32 -11.05 3.77 8.09
C PRO A 32 -10.77 3.33 6.65
N GLY A 33 -11.72 3.54 5.76
CA GLY A 33 -11.60 3.22 4.34
C GLY A 33 -12.26 4.28 3.47
N ALA A 34 -11.99 4.22 2.17
CA ALA A 34 -12.67 5.03 1.18
C ALA A 34 -14.16 4.70 1.15
N TYR A 35 -14.98 5.71 1.02
CA TYR A 35 -16.43 5.59 1.06
C TYR A 35 -17.01 5.46 -0.33
N ASP A 36 -17.99 4.58 -0.49
CA ASP A 36 -18.74 4.40 -1.73
C ASP A 36 -20.19 4.87 -1.51
N GLU A 37 -20.40 6.19 -1.61
CA GLU A 37 -21.73 6.80 -1.39
C GLU A 37 -22.76 6.35 -2.43
N ASN A 38 -22.31 6.05 -3.64
CA ASN A 38 -23.18 5.78 -4.77
C ASN A 38 -23.42 4.28 -5.00
N GLY A 39 -22.69 3.40 -4.30
CA GLY A 39 -22.78 1.95 -4.47
C GLY A 39 -22.38 1.49 -5.86
N LYS A 40 -21.46 2.20 -6.53
CA LYS A 40 -21.02 1.93 -7.90
C LYS A 40 -19.59 1.39 -8.00
N SER A 41 -18.93 1.17 -6.87
CA SER A 41 -17.60 0.59 -6.88
C SER A 41 -17.67 -0.90 -7.21
N GLU A 42 -16.76 -1.34 -8.08
CA GLU A 42 -16.50 -2.75 -8.30
C GLU A 42 -15.30 -3.21 -7.48
N GLN A 43 -15.38 -4.38 -6.89
CA GLN A 43 -14.28 -4.95 -6.11
C GLN A 43 -13.75 -6.22 -6.77
N LEU A 44 -12.43 -6.25 -7.02
CA LEU A 44 -11.69 -7.45 -7.32
C LEU A 44 -11.03 -7.96 -6.04
N LYS A 45 -11.33 -9.21 -5.68
CA LYS A 45 -10.65 -9.95 -4.63
C LYS A 45 -9.79 -11.04 -5.25
N VAL A 46 -8.49 -11.03 -4.99
CA VAL A 46 -7.55 -12.10 -5.39
C VAL A 46 -7.08 -12.83 -4.14
N VAL A 47 -7.19 -14.15 -4.15
CA VAL A 47 -6.72 -15.00 -3.05
C VAL A 47 -5.45 -15.71 -3.47
N LEU A 48 -4.42 -15.57 -2.66
CA LEU A 48 -3.17 -16.29 -2.76
C LEU A 48 -3.02 -17.19 -1.52
N ALA A 49 -2.51 -18.41 -1.70
CA ALA A 49 -2.34 -19.37 -0.63
C ALA A 49 -0.89 -19.85 -0.53
N ASP A 50 -0.37 -19.90 0.69
CA ASP A 50 0.82 -20.66 1.05
C ASP A 50 0.38 -22.00 1.67
N LYS A 51 0.53 -23.07 0.90
CA LYS A 51 0.04 -24.40 1.27
C LYS A 51 0.81 -25.02 2.43
N GLU A 52 2.11 -24.72 2.54
CA GLU A 52 2.97 -25.26 3.60
C GLU A 52 2.68 -24.57 4.93
N GLY A 53 2.57 -23.25 4.92
CA GLY A 53 2.24 -22.44 6.11
C GLY A 53 0.76 -22.45 6.47
N LYS A 54 -0.12 -22.99 5.60
CA LYS A 54 -1.59 -22.91 5.76
C LYS A 54 -2.04 -21.47 6.02
N THR A 55 -1.51 -20.54 5.24
CA THR A 55 -1.84 -19.12 5.33
C THR A 55 -2.40 -18.61 4.01
N LYS A 56 -3.25 -17.59 4.07
CA LYS A 56 -3.80 -16.93 2.88
C LYS A 56 -3.51 -15.43 2.91
N LEU A 57 -3.33 -14.91 1.71
CA LEU A 57 -3.22 -13.47 1.47
C LEU A 57 -4.33 -13.08 0.49
N GLU A 58 -5.29 -12.30 0.96
CA GLU A 58 -6.34 -11.75 0.13
C GLU A 58 -5.96 -10.32 -0.27
N LEU A 59 -5.96 -10.05 -1.56
CA LEU A 59 -5.70 -8.73 -2.13
C LEU A 59 -7.02 -8.16 -2.64
N TYR A 60 -7.39 -6.99 -2.15
CA TYR A 60 -8.59 -6.28 -2.55
C TYR A 60 -8.23 -5.06 -3.38
N TYR A 61 -8.93 -4.89 -4.48
CA TYR A 61 -8.86 -3.73 -5.36
C TYR A 61 -10.28 -3.24 -5.57
N ASP A 62 -10.54 -1.99 -5.16
CA ASP A 62 -11.84 -1.36 -5.36
C ASP A 62 -11.66 -0.28 -6.42
N VAL A 63 -12.47 -0.33 -7.47
CA VAL A 63 -12.44 0.62 -8.58
C VAL A 63 -13.63 1.55 -8.46
N TYR A 64 -13.36 2.86 -8.44
CA TYR A 64 -14.35 3.92 -8.42
C TYR A 64 -14.30 4.64 -9.76
N GLU A 65 -15.13 4.20 -10.69
CA GLU A 65 -15.14 4.69 -12.08
C GLU A 65 -15.48 6.18 -12.15
N ASP A 66 -16.42 6.65 -11.31
CA ASP A 66 -16.90 8.04 -11.32
C ASP A 66 -15.80 9.07 -10.95
N CYS A 67 -14.68 8.67 -10.37
CA CYS A 67 -13.61 9.56 -9.93
C CYS A 67 -12.19 9.08 -10.25
N ASP A 68 -12.03 8.09 -11.10
CA ASP A 68 -10.73 7.54 -11.54
C ASP A 68 -9.82 7.12 -10.37
N VAL A 69 -10.42 6.53 -9.32
CA VAL A 69 -9.74 6.08 -8.11
C VAL A 69 -9.73 4.57 -8.04
N ILE A 70 -8.59 4.03 -7.63
CA ILE A 70 -8.46 2.63 -7.24
C ILE A 70 -7.97 2.58 -5.79
N THR A 71 -8.67 1.85 -4.92
CA THR A 71 -8.13 1.55 -3.59
C THR A 71 -7.58 0.14 -3.53
N ARG A 72 -6.62 -0.06 -2.65
CA ARG A 72 -5.99 -1.36 -2.46
C ARG A 72 -5.69 -1.64 -0.99
N ARG A 73 -5.98 -2.87 -0.55
CA ARG A 73 -5.60 -3.39 0.76
C ARG A 73 -5.27 -4.87 0.70
N ALA A 74 -4.62 -5.36 1.73
CA ALA A 74 -4.29 -6.77 1.89
C ALA A 74 -4.83 -7.29 3.22
N VAL A 75 -5.33 -8.53 3.22
CA VAL A 75 -5.77 -9.25 4.41
C VAL A 75 -4.97 -10.54 4.51
N PHE A 76 -4.21 -10.69 5.57
CA PHE A 76 -3.50 -11.92 5.89
C PHE A 76 -4.35 -12.78 6.81
N LYS A 77 -4.50 -14.07 6.49
CA LYS A 77 -5.25 -15.05 7.28
C LYS A 77 -4.34 -16.20 7.70
N ASN A 78 -4.39 -16.54 8.96
CA ASN A 78 -3.72 -17.72 9.48
C ASN A 78 -4.73 -18.87 9.66
N GLU A 79 -4.72 -19.82 8.73
CA GLU A 79 -5.55 -21.03 8.77
C GLU A 79 -4.77 -22.22 9.38
N GLY A 80 -3.53 -22.00 9.79
CA GLY A 80 -2.65 -22.99 10.41
C GLY A 80 -2.93 -23.19 11.90
N GLU A 81 -2.22 -24.15 12.49
CA GLU A 81 -2.37 -24.50 13.91
C GLU A 81 -1.46 -23.70 14.83
N GLN A 82 -0.52 -22.95 14.28
CA GLN A 82 0.45 -22.18 15.02
C GLN A 82 0.31 -20.68 14.74
N PRO A 83 0.58 -19.81 15.72
CA PRO A 83 0.56 -18.38 15.48
C PRO A 83 1.68 -17.94 14.53
N VAL A 84 1.39 -16.99 13.66
CA VAL A 84 2.33 -16.41 12.68
C VAL A 84 2.69 -14.98 13.10
N LYS A 85 3.98 -14.66 13.07
CA LYS A 85 4.46 -13.30 13.32
C LYS A 85 4.64 -12.55 12.01
N LEU A 86 3.81 -11.56 11.77
CA LEU A 86 3.97 -10.61 10.67
C LEU A 86 5.03 -9.57 11.04
N ARG A 87 6.06 -9.45 10.21
CA ARG A 87 7.11 -8.43 10.33
C ARG A 87 6.92 -7.29 9.36
N ARG A 88 6.22 -7.55 8.27
CA ARG A 88 5.90 -6.58 7.24
C ARG A 88 4.72 -7.08 6.41
N LEU A 89 3.73 -6.22 6.22
CA LEU A 89 2.66 -6.39 5.24
C LEU A 89 2.29 -5.01 4.72
N MET A 90 2.55 -4.79 3.43
CA MET A 90 2.25 -3.52 2.79
C MET A 90 0.83 -3.52 2.23
N SER A 91 0.17 -2.38 2.27
CA SER A 91 -1.16 -2.20 1.68
C SER A 91 -1.13 -2.32 0.17
N MET A 92 -0.04 -1.82 -0.44
CA MET A 92 0.09 -1.71 -1.87
C MET A 92 1.53 -1.87 -2.34
N GLN A 93 1.68 -2.45 -3.54
CA GLN A 93 2.86 -2.34 -4.39
C GLN A 93 2.39 -2.04 -5.81
N LEU A 94 3.04 -1.09 -6.47
CA LEU A 94 2.83 -0.73 -7.87
C LEU A 94 4.18 -0.66 -8.58
N ASP A 95 4.28 -1.30 -9.74
CA ASP A 95 5.46 -1.27 -10.60
C ASP A 95 5.14 -0.51 -11.89
N LEU A 96 5.82 0.61 -12.12
CA LEU A 96 5.74 1.40 -13.34
C LEU A 96 6.91 1.03 -14.27
N HIS A 97 6.63 0.90 -15.58
CA HIS A 97 7.63 0.53 -16.58
C HIS A 97 8.54 1.68 -17.04
N ARG A 98 8.64 2.73 -16.24
CA ARG A 98 9.44 3.93 -16.49
C ARG A 98 10.18 4.34 -15.22
N ALA A 99 11.21 5.18 -15.37
CA ALA A 99 12.06 5.64 -14.27
C ALA A 99 12.21 7.15 -14.22
N ASP A 100 11.64 7.89 -15.18
CA ASP A 100 11.84 9.33 -15.40
C ASP A 100 10.76 10.18 -14.72
N TYR A 101 10.52 9.91 -13.43
CA TYR A 101 9.57 10.64 -12.61
C TYR A 101 10.23 11.67 -11.69
N VAL A 102 9.43 12.65 -11.27
CA VAL A 102 9.69 13.55 -10.15
C VAL A 102 8.79 13.14 -9.02
N LEU A 103 9.38 12.84 -7.87
CA LEU A 103 8.65 12.50 -6.64
C LEU A 103 8.35 13.79 -5.88
N SER A 104 7.08 14.04 -5.60
CA SER A 104 6.63 15.08 -4.67
C SER A 104 6.24 14.45 -3.35
N THR A 105 6.75 14.99 -2.24
CA THR A 105 6.39 14.65 -0.87
C THR A 105 5.89 15.89 -0.13
N PHE A 106 5.10 15.69 0.91
CA PHE A 106 4.47 16.78 1.66
C PHE A 106 4.85 16.68 3.14
N HIS A 107 5.42 17.76 3.66
CA HIS A 107 5.90 17.81 5.03
C HIS A 107 5.65 19.19 5.64
N GLY A 108 5.93 19.34 6.91
CA GLY A 108 5.75 20.61 7.58
C GLY A 108 5.81 20.52 9.10
N ALA A 109 5.23 21.51 9.71
CA ALA A 109 5.08 21.63 11.15
C ALA A 109 3.76 22.37 11.45
N TRP A 110 3.41 22.47 12.71
CA TRP A 110 2.26 23.28 13.13
C TRP A 110 2.31 24.69 12.56
N THR A 111 1.23 25.13 11.93
CA THR A 111 1.08 26.41 11.17
C THR A 111 1.94 26.52 9.91
N ARG A 112 2.58 25.44 9.47
CA ARG A 112 3.39 25.34 8.24
C ARG A 112 3.24 23.97 7.62
N GLU A 113 2.01 23.52 7.46
CA GLU A 113 1.68 22.20 6.91
C GLU A 113 1.77 22.18 5.38
N MET A 114 1.83 20.98 4.80
CA MET A 114 1.73 20.73 3.35
C MET A 114 2.79 21.45 2.49
N ASN A 115 3.99 21.61 2.99
CA ASN A 115 5.09 22.09 2.14
C ASN A 115 5.48 20.97 1.17
N ARG A 116 5.39 21.24 -0.12
CA ARG A 116 5.81 20.33 -1.19
C ARG A 116 7.32 20.34 -1.34
N SER A 117 7.94 19.18 -1.37
CA SER A 117 9.32 18.94 -1.77
C SER A 117 9.37 18.03 -2.96
N GLU A 118 10.27 18.31 -3.88
CA GLU A 118 10.43 17.55 -5.12
C GLU A 118 11.82 16.94 -5.22
N ALA A 119 11.88 15.71 -5.74
CA ALA A 119 13.12 15.03 -6.07
C ALA A 119 13.00 14.38 -7.45
N VAL A 120 13.92 14.72 -8.34
CA VAL A 120 14.08 13.99 -9.60
C VAL A 120 14.58 12.60 -9.25
N LEU A 121 13.84 11.57 -9.68
CA LEU A 121 14.19 10.19 -9.36
C LEU A 121 15.39 9.73 -10.20
N GLU A 122 16.39 9.20 -9.52
CA GLU A 122 17.52 8.48 -10.07
C GLU A 122 17.54 7.06 -9.51
N THR A 123 18.46 6.22 -10.01
CA THR A 123 18.63 4.86 -9.46
C THR A 123 18.88 4.92 -7.96
N GLY A 124 18.03 4.31 -7.18
CA GLY A 124 18.09 4.32 -5.72
C GLY A 124 16.70 4.20 -5.08
N LYS A 125 16.65 4.49 -3.78
CA LYS A 125 15.43 4.38 -2.99
C LYS A 125 15.16 5.68 -2.25
N TYR A 126 13.95 6.16 -2.40
CA TYR A 126 13.41 7.36 -1.74
C TYR A 126 12.32 6.92 -0.77
N VAL A 127 12.31 7.49 0.43
CA VAL A 127 11.39 7.08 1.49
C VAL A 127 10.71 8.29 2.10
N ASN A 128 9.38 8.23 2.21
CA ASN A 128 8.54 9.12 2.98
C ASN A 128 7.93 8.30 4.14
N GLU A 129 8.26 8.64 5.40
CA GLU A 129 7.88 7.80 6.52
C GLU A 129 7.67 8.57 7.82
N SER A 130 6.85 8.03 8.71
CA SER A 130 6.67 8.50 10.07
C SER A 130 6.92 7.38 11.08
N PHE A 131 7.62 7.71 12.18
CA PHE A 131 7.90 6.82 13.31
C PHE A 131 7.28 7.31 14.61
N THR A 132 6.47 8.35 14.57
CA THR A 132 6.01 9.06 15.78
C THR A 132 4.78 8.44 16.41
N GLY A 133 4.33 7.28 15.93
CA GLY A 133 3.08 6.63 16.36
C GLY A 133 1.84 7.19 15.68
N THR A 134 1.98 8.31 14.97
CA THR A 134 0.93 8.95 14.19
C THR A 134 1.44 9.36 12.81
N SER A 135 0.56 9.41 11.81
CA SER A 135 0.80 10.24 10.63
C SER A 135 0.77 11.69 11.08
N SER A 136 1.66 12.51 10.58
CA SER A 136 1.78 13.88 11.05
C SER A 136 2.10 14.84 9.92
N SER A 137 1.94 16.14 10.20
CA SER A 137 2.34 17.18 9.26
C SER A 137 3.84 17.16 8.88
N ARG A 138 4.67 16.44 9.64
CA ARG A 138 6.11 16.29 9.33
C ARG A 138 6.36 15.40 8.11
N ALA A 139 5.54 14.37 7.92
CA ALA A 139 5.55 13.51 6.75
C ALA A 139 4.10 13.06 6.54
N ASN A 140 3.46 13.59 5.52
CA ASN A 140 2.09 13.19 5.19
C ASN A 140 2.12 11.82 4.50
N PRO A 141 1.13 10.94 4.74
CA PRO A 141 1.00 9.65 4.08
C PRO A 141 0.49 9.81 2.65
N PHE A 142 1.12 10.72 1.90
CA PHE A 142 0.75 11.07 0.54
C PHE A 142 2.00 11.44 -0.27
N ILE A 143 2.11 10.85 -1.46
CA ILE A 143 3.15 11.16 -2.43
C ILE A 143 2.53 11.34 -3.82
N MET A 144 3.17 12.13 -4.67
CA MET A 144 2.84 12.21 -6.09
C MET A 144 4.07 11.89 -6.95
N LEU A 145 3.81 11.27 -8.10
CA LEU A 145 4.81 11.07 -9.15
C LEU A 145 4.30 11.72 -10.42
N GLY A 146 4.94 12.80 -10.83
CA GLY A 146 4.70 13.46 -12.10
C GLY A 146 5.87 13.26 -13.06
N ARG A 147 5.69 13.65 -14.31
CA ARG A 147 6.80 13.78 -15.25
C ARG A 147 7.51 15.10 -14.99
N LYS A 148 8.76 15.24 -15.49
CA LYS A 148 9.53 16.49 -15.33
C LYS A 148 8.80 17.70 -15.93
N GLU A 149 8.02 17.47 -16.96
CA GLU A 149 7.21 18.46 -17.68
C GLU A 149 5.79 18.62 -17.12
N THR A 150 5.39 17.86 -16.10
CA THR A 150 4.06 17.96 -15.51
C THR A 150 3.89 19.28 -14.76
N THR A 151 2.79 19.95 -15.02
CA THR A 151 2.38 21.20 -14.39
C THR A 151 1.03 21.04 -13.70
N GLU A 152 0.44 22.12 -13.22
CA GLU A 152 -0.92 22.10 -12.65
C GLU A 152 -1.98 21.75 -13.71
N ASP A 153 -1.73 22.04 -14.99
CA ASP A 153 -2.72 21.94 -16.07
C ASP A 153 -2.36 20.92 -17.15
N THR A 154 -1.16 20.33 -17.12
CA THR A 154 -0.68 19.43 -18.18
C THR A 154 0.26 18.36 -17.65
N GLY A 155 0.29 17.21 -18.33
CA GLY A 155 1.16 16.08 -18.04
C GLY A 155 0.49 15.01 -17.17
N GLU A 156 1.12 13.85 -17.09
CA GLU A 156 0.62 12.75 -16.26
C GLU A 156 1.10 12.86 -14.81
N CYS A 157 0.22 12.48 -13.90
CA CYS A 157 0.51 12.41 -12.46
C CYS A 157 -0.15 11.19 -11.83
N PHE A 158 0.57 10.53 -10.94
CA PHE A 158 0.05 9.49 -10.04
C PHE A 158 0.02 10.05 -8.62
N GLY A 159 -1.12 9.95 -7.96
CA GLY A 159 -1.25 10.22 -6.52
C GLY A 159 -1.38 8.93 -5.74
N ILE A 160 -0.63 8.80 -4.64
CA ILE A 160 -0.69 7.67 -3.74
C ILE A 160 -0.90 8.19 -2.32
N ASN A 161 -1.97 7.74 -1.69
CA ASN A 161 -2.32 8.09 -0.31
C ASN A 161 -2.57 6.83 0.51
N LEU A 162 -2.14 6.82 1.78
CA LEU A 162 -2.49 5.77 2.73
C LEU A 162 -3.53 6.30 3.71
N ILE A 163 -4.71 5.68 3.76
CA ILE A 163 -5.78 6.04 4.72
C ILE A 163 -5.42 5.45 6.08
N TYR A 164 -4.48 6.10 6.77
CA TYR A 164 -3.98 5.62 8.05
C TYR A 164 -3.46 6.77 8.92
N SER A 165 -3.86 6.79 10.17
CA SER A 165 -3.44 7.81 11.14
C SER A 165 -2.23 7.42 12.00
N GLY A 166 -1.72 6.19 11.84
CA GLY A 166 -0.55 5.70 12.54
C GLY A 166 0.77 5.96 11.80
N SER A 167 1.85 5.34 12.27
CA SER A 167 3.15 5.40 11.60
C SER A 167 3.09 4.72 10.23
N HIS A 168 3.45 5.45 9.17
CA HIS A 168 3.37 5.00 7.79
C HIS A 168 4.73 4.88 7.13
N TYR A 169 4.75 4.18 6.01
CA TYR A 169 5.92 3.98 5.18
C TYR A 169 5.53 3.94 3.71
N GLU A 170 6.10 4.84 2.94
CA GLU A 170 6.02 4.89 1.49
C GLU A 170 7.44 4.90 0.93
N ALA A 171 7.71 4.02 0.00
CA ALA A 171 9.01 3.97 -0.66
C ALA A 171 8.85 3.91 -2.17
N VAL A 172 9.68 4.68 -2.85
CA VAL A 172 9.81 4.69 -4.30
C VAL A 172 11.22 4.23 -4.62
N GLU A 173 11.34 3.11 -5.32
CA GLU A 173 12.61 2.52 -5.71
C GLU A 173 12.75 2.52 -7.22
N VAL A 174 13.85 3.08 -7.72
CA VAL A 174 14.19 3.10 -9.14
C VAL A 174 15.32 2.15 -9.40
N GLN A 175 15.08 1.13 -10.22
CA GLN A 175 16.08 0.16 -10.61
C GLN A 175 15.81 -0.36 -12.03
N ALA A 176 16.85 -0.51 -12.84
CA ALA A 176 16.79 -1.09 -14.19
C ALA A 176 15.70 -0.46 -15.08
N GLY A 177 15.54 0.87 -15.02
CA GLY A 177 14.58 1.60 -15.84
C GLY A 177 13.12 1.47 -15.41
N ARG A 178 12.87 0.96 -14.19
CA ARG A 178 11.53 0.79 -13.60
C ARG A 178 11.42 1.51 -12.27
N THR A 179 10.21 1.92 -11.94
CA THR A 179 9.89 2.53 -10.64
C THR A 179 8.94 1.63 -9.89
N ARG A 180 9.34 1.20 -8.70
CA ARG A 180 8.52 0.45 -7.76
C ARG A 180 8.08 1.35 -6.62
N ILE A 181 6.79 1.34 -6.33
CA ILE A 181 6.19 2.08 -5.23
C ILE A 181 5.59 1.07 -4.25
N VAL A 182 5.85 1.25 -2.97
CA VAL A 182 5.19 0.52 -1.90
C VAL A 182 4.65 1.48 -0.87
N SER A 183 3.44 1.21 -0.33
CA SER A 183 2.82 2.01 0.72
C SER A 183 2.16 1.10 1.76
N GLY A 184 2.24 1.48 3.03
CA GLY A 184 1.63 0.72 4.12
C GLY A 184 2.09 1.17 5.51
N ILE A 185 1.81 0.32 6.51
CA ILE A 185 2.24 0.53 7.89
C ILE A 185 3.78 0.50 7.96
N GLN A 186 4.35 1.36 8.80
CA GLN A 186 5.79 1.42 9.07
C GLN A 186 6.33 0.05 9.53
N PRO A 187 7.23 -0.60 8.77
CA PRO A 187 7.71 -1.94 9.10
C PRO A 187 8.77 -1.97 10.20
N LYS A 188 9.40 -0.83 10.51
CA LYS A 188 10.42 -0.78 11.58
C LYS A 188 9.76 -1.03 12.94
N ASN A 189 10.25 -2.02 13.64
CA ASN A 189 9.69 -2.49 14.91
C ASN A 189 8.26 -3.04 14.82
N PHE A 190 7.70 -3.20 13.61
CA PHE A 190 6.43 -3.85 13.44
C PHE A 190 6.56 -5.36 13.70
N CYS A 191 5.75 -5.86 14.59
CA CYS A 191 5.63 -7.28 14.87
C CYS A 191 4.22 -7.55 15.40
N PHE A 192 3.38 -8.12 14.55
CA PHE A 192 2.02 -8.49 14.90
C PHE A 192 1.88 -10.01 14.91
N THR A 193 1.34 -10.58 15.98
CA THR A 193 1.09 -12.02 16.04
C THR A 193 -0.34 -12.29 15.61
N VAL A 194 -0.49 -13.09 14.55
CA VAL A 194 -1.78 -13.56 14.04
C VAL A 194 -1.97 -14.99 14.56
N GLY A 195 -2.89 -15.17 15.50
CA GLY A 195 -3.24 -16.48 16.06
C GLY A 195 -3.95 -17.37 15.05
N THR A 196 -4.19 -18.63 15.43
CA THR A 196 -4.94 -19.60 14.61
C THR A 196 -6.37 -19.12 14.37
N GLY A 197 -6.78 -19.05 13.11
CA GLY A 197 -8.09 -18.54 12.69
C GLY A 197 -8.23 -17.02 12.72
N GLU A 198 -7.19 -16.29 13.13
CA GLU A 198 -7.19 -14.83 13.14
C GLU A 198 -6.78 -14.25 11.78
N VAL A 199 -7.10 -12.96 11.63
CA VAL A 199 -6.78 -12.17 10.44
C VAL A 199 -6.07 -10.88 10.83
N PHE A 200 -5.25 -10.39 9.91
CA PHE A 200 -4.66 -9.05 9.98
C PHE A 200 -5.00 -8.31 8.68
N GLU A 201 -5.61 -7.14 8.81
CA GLU A 201 -5.99 -6.28 7.69
C GLU A 201 -5.09 -5.04 7.64
N THR A 202 -4.58 -4.70 6.45
CA THR A 202 -3.82 -3.47 6.24
C THR A 202 -4.75 -2.28 6.01
N PRO A 203 -4.30 -1.04 6.28
CA PRO A 203 -4.99 0.16 5.82
C PRO A 203 -5.20 0.16 4.31
N GLU A 204 -6.17 0.91 3.82
CA GLU A 204 -6.31 1.16 2.39
C GLU A 204 -5.26 2.14 1.88
N ALA A 205 -4.65 1.81 0.74
CA ALA A 205 -3.92 2.73 -0.10
C ALA A 205 -4.82 3.18 -1.25
N VAL A 206 -4.85 4.47 -1.52
CA VAL A 206 -5.62 5.09 -2.61
C VAL A 206 -4.66 5.46 -3.72
N LEU A 207 -5.00 5.06 -4.94
CA LEU A 207 -4.29 5.43 -6.16
C LEU A 207 -5.19 6.31 -7.01
N THR A 208 -4.63 7.41 -7.48
CA THR A 208 -5.24 8.29 -8.48
C THR A 208 -4.32 8.44 -9.67
N TYR A 209 -4.90 8.67 -10.82
CA TYR A 209 -4.17 8.98 -12.04
C TYR A 209 -4.81 10.19 -12.73
N ALA A 210 -4.01 11.13 -13.15
CA ALA A 210 -4.43 12.24 -13.97
C ALA A 210 -3.53 12.34 -15.20
N ALA A 211 -4.11 12.60 -16.38
CA ALA A 211 -3.38 12.83 -17.63
C ALA A 211 -3.22 14.33 -17.94
N SER A 212 -3.81 15.19 -17.13
CA SER A 212 -3.96 16.64 -17.38
C SER A 212 -3.38 17.51 -16.26
N GLY A 213 -2.37 17.03 -15.57
CA GLY A 213 -1.68 17.78 -14.51
C GLY A 213 -2.01 17.33 -13.08
N TYR A 214 -1.50 18.11 -12.11
CA TYR A 214 -1.66 17.84 -10.68
C TYR A 214 -3.03 18.20 -10.15
#